data_bb21eb706c216c072ef9afec56b72ce5
#
_entry.id   bb21eb706c216c072ef9afec56b72ce5
#
_cell.length_a   1.000
_cell.length_b   1.000
_cell.length_c   1.000
_cell.angle_alpha   90.00
_cell.angle_beta   90.00
_cell.angle_gamma   90.00
#
_symmetry.space_group_name_H-M   'P 1'
#
loop_
_entity.id
_entity.type
_entity.pdbx_description
1 polymer ?
#
loop_
_entity_poly.entity_id
_entity_poly.type
_entity_poly.pdbx_seq_one_letter_code
_entity_poly.pdbx_strand_id
1 'polypeptide(L)'
;MRELDDQNLGDDQTALSRLSRRTALTALALVMALLWVLDVASVVPTAGLEGNGVWWRVVPGVVAAAALLLPGRAASLTWGAGVAVVVSWAVTLGLLTSVTPSFAGWGLLETLCLLLLLVRTAKDVSSPWAAATLGAALGVAVIAAPMRLDVNGVVFSFLLTFPTGAAVGLGCYLRSLDDRRRRAVADVRQSERLELARELHDFVAHHVTGIVVQAQAARAIRESAPEQVDVLLGHIERAGSETLQSMRKLVRVLREDDGRAVRPGDLFAELGELVAAFAERDAPATLQVAAEVRQARPDPEVETSVRNVVREGLTNVRRHASGSPSVSVRVALAGEGDVDGRRLRVEVHNAPPSRRAAPNAEPLGGRGGLGLVGLAERAEAVGGTLHASRAEDGGWRLTAEFPLRGAVAGSPA
;
A
#
# COMPACT_ATOMS: atom_id res chain seq x y z
N MET A 1 10.62 21.03 20.88
CA MET A 1 11.07 20.01 21.87
C MET A 1 10.05 18.88 22.05
N ARG A 2 8.73 19.11 22.00
CA ARG A 2 7.69 18.06 22.00
C ARG A 2 7.58 17.25 20.70
N GLU A 3 7.79 17.87 19.55
CA GLU A 3 7.72 17.17 18.23
C GLU A 3 8.89 16.18 18.01
N LEU A 4 10.06 16.42 18.59
CA LEU A 4 11.22 15.50 18.53
C LEU A 4 11.02 14.29 19.45
N ASP A 5 10.27 14.44 20.54
CA ASP A 5 9.93 13.33 21.44
C ASP A 5 8.86 12.41 20.82
N ASP A 6 7.90 12.94 20.09
CA ASP A 6 6.84 12.15 19.43
C ASP A 6 7.39 11.36 18.21
N GLN A 7 8.36 11.90 17.47
CA GLN A 7 9.04 11.17 16.40
C GLN A 7 9.90 10.01 16.92
N ASN A 8 10.64 10.22 18.01
CA ASN A 8 11.43 9.17 18.66
C ASN A 8 10.55 8.04 19.22
N LEU A 9 9.39 8.36 19.80
CA LEU A 9 8.43 7.37 20.29
C LEU A 9 7.81 6.54 19.17
N GLY A 10 7.58 7.12 17.99
CA GLY A 10 7.09 6.43 16.81
C GLY A 10 8.11 5.45 16.22
N ASP A 11 9.38 5.83 16.17
CA ASP A 11 10.47 4.99 15.65
C ASP A 11 10.79 3.83 16.60
N ASP A 12 10.78 4.06 17.91
CA ASP A 12 10.96 3.00 18.91
C ASP A 12 9.82 1.98 18.88
N GLN A 13 8.58 2.39 18.71
CA GLN A 13 7.43 1.48 18.58
C GLN A 13 7.52 0.63 17.30
N THR A 14 7.98 1.21 16.20
CA THR A 14 8.16 0.46 14.94
C THR A 14 9.34 -0.51 15.04
N ALA A 15 10.43 -0.15 15.70
CA ALA A 15 11.59 -1.01 15.95
C ALA A 15 11.22 -2.18 16.88
N LEU A 16 10.50 -1.92 17.96
CA LEU A 16 10.01 -2.94 18.89
C LEU A 16 9.04 -3.91 18.21
N SER A 17 8.14 -3.43 17.36
CA SER A 17 7.21 -4.29 16.61
C SER A 17 7.93 -5.18 15.60
N ARG A 18 8.98 -4.68 14.91
CA ARG A 18 9.81 -5.47 14.00
C ARG A 18 10.63 -6.52 14.75
N LEU A 19 11.18 -6.15 15.92
CA LEU A 19 11.94 -7.05 16.76
C LEU A 19 11.04 -8.18 17.31
N SER A 20 9.87 -7.86 17.82
CA SER A 20 8.89 -8.84 18.30
C SER A 20 8.41 -9.79 17.21
N ARG A 21 8.21 -9.30 16.00
CA ARG A 21 7.85 -10.14 14.85
C ARG A 21 8.99 -11.09 14.44
N ARG A 22 10.24 -10.61 14.45
CA ARG A 22 11.41 -11.46 14.15
C ARG A 22 11.59 -12.53 15.20
N THR A 23 11.50 -12.19 16.49
CA THR A 23 11.60 -13.17 17.58
C THR A 23 10.48 -14.21 17.54
N ALA A 24 9.25 -13.82 17.21
CA ALA A 24 8.15 -14.77 17.05
C ALA A 24 8.37 -15.72 15.86
N LEU A 25 8.86 -15.23 14.72
CA LEU A 25 9.15 -16.07 13.55
C LEU A 25 10.33 -17.02 13.82
N THR A 26 11.39 -16.57 14.50
CA THR A 26 12.52 -17.45 14.88
C THR A 26 12.07 -18.51 15.90
N ALA A 27 11.26 -18.16 16.88
CA ALA A 27 10.69 -19.12 17.82
C ALA A 27 9.83 -20.19 17.13
N LEU A 28 8.96 -19.76 16.18
CA LEU A 28 8.16 -20.67 15.38
C LEU A 28 9.03 -21.62 14.54
N ALA A 29 10.06 -21.08 13.88
CA ALA A 29 10.98 -21.89 13.08
C ALA A 29 11.75 -22.93 13.94
N LEU A 30 12.17 -22.53 15.14
CA LEU A 30 12.82 -23.46 16.09
C LEU A 30 11.86 -24.57 16.53
N VAL A 31 10.61 -24.23 16.84
CA VAL A 31 9.60 -25.24 17.20
C VAL A 31 9.34 -26.20 16.05
N MET A 32 9.20 -25.68 14.81
CA MET A 32 9.01 -26.53 13.62
C MET A 32 10.22 -27.43 13.37
N ALA A 33 11.43 -26.91 13.52
CA ALA A 33 12.66 -27.71 13.39
C ALA A 33 12.76 -28.80 14.49
N LEU A 34 12.40 -28.47 15.72
CA LEU A 34 12.34 -29.44 16.83
C LEU A 34 11.33 -30.55 16.55
N LEU A 35 10.13 -30.21 16.13
CA LEU A 35 9.11 -31.20 15.80
C LEU A 35 9.52 -32.08 14.62
N TRP A 36 10.18 -31.51 13.61
CA TRP A 36 10.73 -32.27 12.50
C TRP A 36 11.78 -33.26 12.97
N VAL A 37 12.71 -32.85 13.83
CA VAL A 37 13.73 -33.73 14.43
C VAL A 37 13.08 -34.86 15.24
N LEU A 38 12.06 -34.55 16.03
CA LEU A 38 11.31 -35.53 16.82
C LEU A 38 10.59 -36.55 15.90
N ASP A 39 9.95 -36.08 14.82
CA ASP A 39 9.31 -36.94 13.83
C ASP A 39 10.31 -37.90 13.18
N VAL A 40 11.49 -37.40 12.76
CA VAL A 40 12.58 -38.21 12.19
C VAL A 40 13.15 -39.18 13.24
N ALA A 41 13.50 -38.69 14.43
CA ALA A 41 14.10 -39.48 15.50
C ALA A 41 13.19 -40.64 15.95
N SER A 42 11.87 -40.47 15.91
CA SER A 42 10.90 -41.52 16.30
C SER A 42 10.79 -42.67 15.29
N VAL A 43 11.27 -42.47 14.05
CA VAL A 43 11.21 -43.48 12.98
C VAL A 43 12.50 -44.30 12.91
N VAL A 44 13.65 -43.69 13.17
CA VAL A 44 14.98 -44.33 13.05
C VAL A 44 15.11 -45.65 13.83
N PRO A 45 14.61 -45.77 15.06
CA PRO A 45 14.74 -47.02 15.81
C PRO A 45 13.91 -48.19 15.25
N THR A 46 12.82 -47.92 14.52
CA THR A 46 11.85 -48.93 14.08
C THR A 46 12.04 -49.37 12.63
N ALA A 47 12.58 -48.53 11.77
CA ALA A 47 12.64 -48.80 10.33
C ALA A 47 14.05 -48.70 9.71
N GLY A 48 15.03 -48.12 10.42
CA GLY A 48 16.30 -47.71 9.86
C GLY A 48 16.13 -46.53 8.87
N LEU A 49 17.25 -45.89 8.47
CA LEU A 49 17.19 -44.77 7.54
C LEU A 49 16.90 -45.22 6.08
N GLU A 50 17.04 -46.53 5.79
CA GLU A 50 16.84 -47.08 4.45
C GLU A 50 15.41 -47.55 4.19
N GLY A 51 14.55 -47.53 5.22
CA GLY A 51 13.15 -47.97 5.11
C GLY A 51 12.24 -46.89 4.50
N ASN A 52 11.36 -47.30 3.58
CA ASN A 52 10.35 -46.40 2.97
C ASN A 52 9.41 -45.72 3.97
N GLY A 53 9.40 -46.16 5.24
CA GLY A 53 8.51 -45.68 6.29
C GLY A 53 8.77 -44.27 6.76
N VAL A 54 10.02 -43.74 6.64
CA VAL A 54 10.39 -42.37 7.03
C VAL A 54 9.64 -41.32 6.18
N TRP A 55 9.54 -41.56 4.89
CA TRP A 55 8.96 -40.62 3.94
C TRP A 55 7.47 -40.37 4.19
N TRP A 56 6.69 -41.39 4.50
CA TRP A 56 5.26 -41.26 4.77
C TRP A 56 4.91 -40.40 5.99
N ARG A 57 5.86 -40.28 6.93
CA ARG A 57 5.69 -39.47 8.14
C ARG A 57 6.19 -38.04 7.99
N VAL A 58 7.27 -37.87 7.26
CA VAL A 58 7.96 -36.58 7.15
C VAL A 58 7.40 -35.71 6.01
N VAL A 59 7.07 -36.31 4.85
CA VAL A 59 6.62 -35.60 3.66
C VAL A 59 5.38 -34.71 3.90
N PRO A 60 4.29 -35.16 4.55
CA PRO A 60 3.13 -34.32 4.79
C PRO A 60 3.46 -33.09 5.64
N GLY A 61 4.33 -33.26 6.66
CA GLY A 61 4.77 -32.16 7.52
C GLY A 61 5.58 -31.13 6.76
N VAL A 62 6.52 -31.55 5.89
CA VAL A 62 7.33 -30.65 5.06
C VAL A 62 6.44 -29.88 4.05
N VAL A 63 5.50 -30.58 3.40
CA VAL A 63 4.56 -29.92 2.46
C VAL A 63 3.69 -28.91 3.17
N ALA A 64 3.14 -29.25 4.33
CA ALA A 64 2.33 -28.32 5.12
C ALA A 64 3.16 -27.12 5.63
N ALA A 65 4.43 -27.33 6.01
CA ALA A 65 5.35 -26.26 6.39
C ALA A 65 5.68 -25.35 5.21
N ALA A 66 5.95 -25.92 4.04
CA ALA A 66 6.19 -25.14 2.81
C ALA A 66 4.94 -24.32 2.44
N ALA A 67 3.74 -24.90 2.52
CA ALA A 67 2.49 -24.18 2.29
C ALA A 67 2.28 -23.02 3.27
N LEU A 68 2.68 -23.19 4.53
CA LEU A 68 2.60 -22.15 5.56
C LEU A 68 3.56 -20.98 5.28
N LEU A 69 4.74 -21.26 4.70
CA LEU A 69 5.77 -20.25 4.40
C LEU A 69 5.53 -19.50 3.09
N LEU A 70 4.58 -19.93 2.25
CA LEU A 70 4.25 -19.20 1.01
C LEU A 70 3.82 -17.76 1.32
N PRO A 71 4.31 -16.79 0.53
CA PRO A 71 3.98 -15.37 0.74
C PRO A 71 2.48 -15.13 0.57
N GLY A 72 1.93 -14.32 1.47
CA GLY A 72 0.52 -14.12 1.79
C GLY A 72 -0.42 -13.54 0.72
N ARG A 73 -0.33 -14.00 -0.53
CA ARG A 73 -1.42 -13.76 -1.49
C ARG A 73 -2.53 -14.78 -1.25
N ALA A 74 -3.78 -14.34 -1.21
CA ALA A 74 -4.93 -15.23 -0.95
C ALA A 74 -4.96 -16.47 -1.86
N ALA A 75 -4.58 -16.31 -3.14
CA ALA A 75 -4.50 -17.41 -4.10
C ALA A 75 -3.39 -18.43 -3.74
N SER A 76 -2.20 -17.99 -3.31
CA SER A 76 -1.12 -18.91 -2.92
C SER A 76 -1.44 -19.67 -1.63
N LEU A 77 -2.17 -19.04 -0.70
CA LEU A 77 -2.62 -19.68 0.54
C LEU A 77 -3.65 -20.77 0.27
N THR A 78 -4.65 -20.52 -0.59
CA THR A 78 -5.66 -21.51 -0.92
C THR A 78 -5.08 -22.71 -1.66
N TRP A 79 -4.18 -22.48 -2.62
CA TRP A 79 -3.46 -23.56 -3.30
C TRP A 79 -2.56 -24.36 -2.37
N GLY A 80 -1.75 -23.68 -1.54
CA GLY A 80 -0.86 -24.35 -0.60
C GLY A 80 -1.61 -25.19 0.43
N ALA A 81 -2.69 -24.66 1.00
CA ALA A 81 -3.54 -25.37 1.94
C ALA A 81 -4.25 -26.56 1.26
N GLY A 82 -4.73 -26.41 0.02
CA GLY A 82 -5.30 -27.49 -0.77
C GLY A 82 -4.31 -28.63 -1.01
N VAL A 83 -3.08 -28.30 -1.42
CA VAL A 83 -2.01 -29.30 -1.62
C VAL A 83 -1.67 -30.01 -0.30
N ALA A 84 -1.57 -29.29 0.82
CA ALA A 84 -1.31 -29.90 2.12
C ALA A 84 -2.41 -30.88 2.53
N VAL A 85 -3.68 -30.53 2.30
CA VAL A 85 -4.83 -31.43 2.53
C VAL A 85 -4.74 -32.69 1.66
N VAL A 86 -4.52 -32.52 0.36
CA VAL A 86 -4.43 -33.67 -0.59
C VAL A 86 -3.30 -34.61 -0.22
N VAL A 87 -2.12 -34.08 0.12
CA VAL A 87 -0.97 -34.91 0.52
C VAL A 87 -1.24 -35.62 1.84
N SER A 88 -1.81 -34.94 2.85
CA SER A 88 -2.18 -35.57 4.13
C SER A 88 -3.18 -36.69 3.93
N TRP A 89 -4.22 -36.48 3.11
CA TRP A 89 -5.20 -37.52 2.78
C TRP A 89 -4.63 -38.68 1.97
N ALA A 90 -3.78 -38.39 0.99
CA ALA A 90 -3.12 -39.44 0.17
C ALA A 90 -2.30 -40.38 1.05
N VAL A 91 -1.55 -39.81 2.02
CA VAL A 91 -0.78 -40.58 2.98
C VAL A 91 -1.70 -41.37 3.91
N THR A 92 -2.74 -40.76 4.44
CA THR A 92 -3.70 -41.44 5.34
C THR A 92 -4.38 -42.64 4.66
N LEU A 93 -4.91 -42.45 3.44
CA LEU A 93 -5.54 -43.50 2.65
C LEU A 93 -4.54 -44.58 2.22
N GLY A 94 -3.32 -44.17 1.80
CA GLY A 94 -2.26 -45.12 1.42
C GLY A 94 -1.87 -46.03 2.58
N LEU A 95 -1.76 -45.53 3.81
CA LEU A 95 -1.44 -46.33 4.99
C LEU A 95 -2.62 -47.20 5.43
N LEU A 96 -3.88 -46.74 5.35
CA LEU A 96 -5.05 -47.54 5.69
C LEU A 96 -5.31 -48.68 4.71
N THR A 97 -4.84 -48.58 3.47
CA THR A 97 -4.98 -49.61 2.44
C THR A 97 -3.78 -50.56 2.34
N SER A 98 -2.66 -50.26 2.99
CA SER A 98 -1.45 -51.06 2.97
C SER A 98 -1.57 -52.30 3.83
N VAL A 99 -1.20 -53.45 3.28
CA VAL A 99 -1.31 -54.78 3.94
C VAL A 99 -0.22 -54.97 5.03
N THR A 100 0.78 -54.12 5.11
CA THR A 100 1.86 -54.18 6.10
C THR A 100 1.81 -52.98 7.04
N PRO A 101 1.25 -53.10 8.23
CA PRO A 101 1.10 -51.99 9.19
C PRO A 101 2.39 -51.60 9.90
N SER A 102 3.56 -51.99 9.39
CA SER A 102 4.82 -51.91 10.12
C SER A 102 5.35 -50.51 10.36
N PHE A 103 4.72 -49.46 9.83
CA PHE A 103 5.22 -48.09 9.91
C PHE A 103 4.14 -47.03 10.18
N ALA A 104 3.16 -47.39 11.02
CA ALA A 104 2.17 -46.43 11.49
C ALA A 104 2.85 -45.24 12.17
N GLY A 105 2.66 -44.05 11.62
CA GLY A 105 3.29 -42.86 12.14
C GLY A 105 2.48 -41.59 11.92
N TRP A 106 2.22 -40.91 13.01
CA TRP A 106 1.59 -39.60 13.02
C TRP A 106 2.65 -38.53 13.16
N GLY A 107 2.66 -37.50 12.25
CA GLY A 107 3.62 -36.40 12.26
C GLY A 107 3.16 -35.23 13.14
N LEU A 108 3.98 -34.89 14.11
CA LEU A 108 3.75 -33.71 14.97
C LEU A 108 3.88 -32.40 14.21
N LEU A 109 4.89 -32.32 13.31
CA LEU A 109 5.08 -31.16 12.44
C LEU A 109 3.89 -30.97 11.50
N GLU A 110 3.38 -32.05 10.89
CA GLU A 110 2.19 -32.02 10.04
C GLU A 110 1.00 -31.41 10.80
N THR A 111 0.73 -31.91 12.00
CA THR A 111 -0.39 -31.47 12.85
C THR A 111 -0.28 -29.97 13.17
N LEU A 112 0.89 -29.51 13.61
CA LEU A 112 1.10 -28.09 13.91
C LEU A 112 0.89 -27.23 12.67
N CYS A 113 1.48 -27.62 11.54
CA CYS A 113 1.39 -26.85 10.30
C CYS A 113 -0.05 -26.79 9.75
N LEU A 114 -0.80 -27.90 9.81
CA LEU A 114 -2.21 -27.93 9.41
C LEU A 114 -3.07 -27.05 10.32
N LEU A 115 -2.84 -27.05 11.65
CA LEU A 115 -3.54 -26.16 12.58
C LEU A 115 -3.24 -24.69 12.28
N LEU A 116 -1.98 -24.34 12.01
CA LEU A 116 -1.60 -22.96 11.64
C LEU A 116 -2.19 -22.55 10.28
N LEU A 117 -2.22 -23.47 9.29
CA LEU A 117 -2.89 -23.23 8.02
C LEU A 117 -4.40 -23.03 8.22
N LEU A 118 -5.01 -23.75 9.15
CA LEU A 118 -6.43 -23.59 9.49
C LEU A 118 -6.71 -22.20 10.08
N VAL A 119 -5.87 -21.70 11.00
CA VAL A 119 -5.95 -20.34 11.55
C VAL A 119 -5.83 -19.32 10.42
N ARG A 120 -4.82 -19.47 9.54
CA ARG A 120 -4.60 -18.53 8.41
C ARG A 120 -5.76 -18.57 7.41
N THR A 121 -6.28 -19.75 7.10
CA THR A 121 -7.42 -19.90 6.17
C THR A 121 -8.65 -19.20 6.72
N ALA A 122 -8.98 -19.39 8.00
CA ALA A 122 -10.13 -18.75 8.64
C ALA A 122 -9.95 -17.22 8.72
N LYS A 123 -8.71 -16.74 8.89
CA LYS A 123 -8.39 -15.31 8.97
C LYS A 123 -8.35 -14.62 7.60
N ASP A 124 -7.56 -15.16 6.64
CA ASP A 124 -7.06 -14.42 5.48
C ASP A 124 -7.84 -14.72 4.17
N VAL A 125 -8.62 -15.81 4.11
CA VAL A 125 -9.41 -16.14 2.90
C VAL A 125 -10.66 -15.26 2.84
N SER A 126 -10.77 -14.47 1.78
CA SER A 126 -11.84 -13.48 1.60
C SER A 126 -13.20 -14.10 1.32
N SER A 127 -13.24 -15.19 0.52
CA SER A 127 -14.49 -15.90 0.18
C SER A 127 -14.95 -16.76 1.37
N PRO A 128 -16.15 -16.54 1.93
CA PRO A 128 -16.64 -17.29 3.08
C PRO A 128 -16.82 -18.80 2.76
N TRP A 129 -17.25 -19.12 1.55
CA TRP A 129 -17.42 -20.50 1.12
C TRP A 129 -16.09 -21.23 0.93
N ALA A 130 -15.09 -20.56 0.34
CA ALA A 130 -13.74 -21.12 0.20
C ALA A 130 -13.07 -21.29 1.57
N ALA A 131 -13.24 -20.36 2.49
CA ALA A 131 -12.75 -20.46 3.86
C ALA A 131 -13.40 -21.62 4.61
N ALA A 132 -14.71 -21.80 4.48
CA ALA A 132 -15.46 -22.87 5.13
C ALA A 132 -15.07 -24.25 4.58
N THR A 133 -15.06 -24.43 3.25
CA THR A 133 -14.72 -25.72 2.62
C THR A 133 -13.28 -26.12 2.87
N LEU A 134 -12.32 -25.20 2.71
CA LEU A 134 -10.91 -25.46 2.94
C LEU A 134 -10.62 -25.65 4.44
N GLY A 135 -11.27 -24.86 5.30
CA GLY A 135 -11.17 -24.98 6.75
C GLY A 135 -11.72 -26.33 7.24
N ALA A 136 -12.87 -26.79 6.70
CA ALA A 136 -13.41 -28.11 7.00
C ALA A 136 -12.45 -29.22 6.54
N ALA A 137 -11.91 -29.12 5.31
CA ALA A 137 -10.97 -30.11 4.79
C ALA A 137 -9.66 -30.18 5.62
N LEU A 138 -9.11 -29.04 6.04
CA LEU A 138 -7.96 -28.98 6.96
C LEU A 138 -8.30 -29.58 8.33
N GLY A 139 -9.44 -29.20 8.91
CA GLY A 139 -9.87 -29.73 10.21
C GLY A 139 -10.04 -31.22 10.19
N VAL A 140 -10.67 -31.79 9.16
CA VAL A 140 -10.82 -33.24 9.01
C VAL A 140 -9.45 -33.90 8.80
N ALA A 141 -8.50 -33.27 8.04
CA ALA A 141 -7.15 -33.80 7.88
C ALA A 141 -6.40 -33.90 9.22
N VAL A 142 -6.48 -32.83 10.06
CA VAL A 142 -5.91 -32.84 11.42
C VAL A 142 -6.46 -33.96 12.28
N ILE A 143 -7.79 -34.16 12.30
CA ILE A 143 -8.46 -35.18 13.11
C ILE A 143 -8.18 -36.57 12.57
N ALA A 144 -8.04 -36.73 11.25
CA ALA A 144 -7.79 -38.03 10.63
C ALA A 144 -6.31 -38.47 10.70
N ALA A 145 -5.36 -37.55 10.82
CA ALA A 145 -3.93 -37.89 10.84
C ALA A 145 -3.53 -38.91 11.91
N PRO A 146 -4.01 -38.86 13.17
CA PRO A 146 -3.72 -39.90 14.18
C PRO A 146 -4.31 -41.27 13.91
N MET A 147 -5.31 -41.42 13.03
CA MET A 147 -5.85 -42.72 12.64
C MET A 147 -4.82 -43.63 11.98
N ARG A 148 -3.65 -43.05 11.61
CA ARG A 148 -2.46 -43.80 11.15
C ARG A 148 -1.79 -44.61 12.28
N LEU A 149 -2.20 -44.42 13.56
CA LEU A 149 -1.73 -45.19 14.73
C LEU A 149 -2.68 -46.35 14.98
N ASP A 150 -2.14 -47.54 15.22
CA ASP A 150 -2.94 -48.77 15.35
C ASP A 150 -3.87 -48.78 16.59
N VAL A 151 -3.36 -48.47 17.77
CA VAL A 151 -4.11 -48.73 19.02
C VAL A 151 -4.73 -47.46 19.59
N ASN A 152 -4.05 -46.31 19.51
CA ASN A 152 -4.45 -45.07 20.16
C ASN A 152 -4.96 -43.99 19.19
N GLY A 153 -5.11 -44.31 17.90
CA GLY A 153 -5.49 -43.35 16.87
C GLY A 153 -6.79 -42.62 17.17
N VAL A 154 -7.82 -43.37 17.62
CA VAL A 154 -9.13 -42.79 17.96
C VAL A 154 -9.06 -41.82 19.12
N VAL A 155 -8.28 -42.12 20.16
CA VAL A 155 -8.12 -41.25 21.33
C VAL A 155 -7.43 -39.94 20.93
N PHE A 156 -6.35 -40.04 20.17
CA PHE A 156 -5.66 -38.82 19.68
C PHE A 156 -6.49 -38.01 18.68
N SER A 157 -7.26 -38.66 17.82
CA SER A 157 -8.22 -38.00 16.93
C SER A 157 -9.26 -37.22 17.73
N PHE A 158 -9.80 -37.83 18.79
CA PHE A 158 -10.74 -37.14 19.68
C PHE A 158 -10.07 -35.92 20.37
N LEU A 159 -8.86 -36.10 20.92
CA LEU A 159 -8.12 -35.01 21.56
C LEU A 159 -7.82 -33.85 20.60
N LEU A 160 -7.55 -34.11 19.32
CA LEU A 160 -7.28 -33.10 18.32
C LEU A 160 -8.52 -32.29 17.87
N THR A 161 -9.74 -32.74 18.21
CA THR A 161 -10.94 -31.94 17.96
C THR A 161 -10.90 -30.60 18.70
N PHE A 162 -10.36 -30.58 19.93
CA PHE A 162 -10.26 -29.36 20.74
C PHE A 162 -9.32 -28.32 20.12
N PRO A 163 -8.03 -28.62 19.81
CA PRO A 163 -7.14 -27.63 19.17
C PRO A 163 -7.61 -27.25 17.75
N THR A 164 -8.31 -28.17 17.04
CA THR A 164 -8.92 -27.83 15.73
C THR A 164 -10.01 -26.77 15.90
N GLY A 165 -10.93 -26.95 16.85
CA GLY A 165 -11.96 -25.97 17.18
C GLY A 165 -11.36 -24.63 17.65
N ALA A 166 -10.33 -24.71 18.52
CA ALA A 166 -9.61 -23.53 18.97
C ALA A 166 -8.91 -22.78 17.83
N ALA A 167 -8.31 -23.49 16.87
CA ALA A 167 -7.67 -22.89 15.68
C ALA A 167 -8.69 -22.15 14.81
N VAL A 168 -9.86 -22.74 14.55
CA VAL A 168 -10.95 -22.06 13.83
C VAL A 168 -11.40 -20.81 14.60
N GLY A 169 -11.68 -20.96 15.90
CA GLY A 169 -12.11 -19.86 16.76
C GLY A 169 -11.09 -18.72 16.79
N LEU A 170 -9.79 -19.04 16.90
CA LEU A 170 -8.71 -18.07 16.87
C LEU A 170 -8.64 -17.34 15.51
N GLY A 171 -8.75 -18.08 14.40
CA GLY A 171 -8.76 -17.48 13.06
C GLY A 171 -9.92 -16.50 12.87
N CYS A 172 -11.13 -16.90 13.25
CA CYS A 172 -12.33 -16.05 13.21
C CYS A 172 -12.20 -14.83 14.15
N TYR A 173 -11.65 -15.03 15.34
CA TYR A 173 -11.41 -13.94 16.30
C TYR A 173 -10.41 -12.91 15.74
N LEU A 174 -9.28 -13.36 15.21
CA LEU A 174 -8.27 -12.47 14.59
C LEU A 174 -8.86 -11.70 13.41
N ARG A 175 -9.67 -12.37 12.55
CA ARG A 175 -10.40 -11.72 11.46
C ARG A 175 -11.34 -10.63 12.00
N SER A 176 -12.12 -10.92 13.04
CA SER A 176 -13.03 -9.94 13.63
C SER A 176 -12.31 -8.74 14.24
N LEU A 177 -11.12 -8.94 14.81
CA LEU A 177 -10.26 -7.86 15.31
C LEU A 177 -9.75 -6.96 14.18
N ASP A 178 -9.28 -7.56 13.08
CA ASP A 178 -8.81 -6.82 11.91
C ASP A 178 -9.97 -6.01 11.28
N ASP A 179 -11.17 -6.59 11.18
CA ASP A 179 -12.35 -5.90 10.69
C ASP A 179 -12.80 -4.76 11.62
N ARG A 180 -12.75 -4.94 12.93
CA ARG A 180 -13.04 -3.88 13.91
C ARG A 180 -12.03 -2.73 13.79
N ARG A 181 -10.72 -3.04 13.66
CA ARG A 181 -9.69 -2.02 13.47
C ARG A 181 -9.90 -1.22 12.19
N ARG A 182 -10.22 -1.89 11.08
CA ARG A 182 -10.51 -1.22 9.80
C ARG A 182 -11.73 -0.29 9.90
N ARG A 183 -12.80 -0.75 10.57
CA ARG A 183 -13.99 0.07 10.81
C ARG A 183 -13.68 1.27 11.69
N ALA A 184 -12.98 1.07 12.81
CA ALA A 184 -12.61 2.17 13.70
C ALA A 184 -11.78 3.26 12.99
N VAL A 185 -10.82 2.86 12.14
CA VAL A 185 -10.05 3.83 11.32
C VAL A 185 -10.95 4.54 10.30
N ALA A 186 -11.90 3.83 9.68
CA ALA A 186 -12.85 4.43 8.75
C ALA A 186 -13.79 5.42 9.45
N ASP A 187 -14.27 5.07 10.65
CA ASP A 187 -15.16 5.92 11.45
C ASP A 187 -14.47 7.21 11.91
N VAL A 188 -13.19 7.11 12.34
CA VAL A 188 -12.39 8.29 12.70
C VAL A 188 -12.23 9.21 11.49
N ARG A 189 -11.86 8.68 10.32
CA ARG A 189 -11.73 9.47 9.09
C ARG A 189 -13.06 10.14 8.69
N GLN A 190 -14.16 9.42 8.87
CA GLN A 190 -15.49 9.99 8.58
C GLN A 190 -15.85 11.11 9.55
N SER A 191 -15.55 10.95 10.85
CA SER A 191 -15.80 12.02 11.84
C SER A 191 -14.95 13.27 11.58
N GLU A 192 -13.67 13.09 11.26
CA GLU A 192 -12.77 14.19 10.86
C GLU A 192 -13.30 14.95 9.63
N ARG A 193 -13.79 14.22 8.62
CA ARG A 193 -14.41 14.85 7.44
C ARG A 193 -15.66 15.67 7.77
N LEU A 194 -16.51 15.15 8.66
CA LEU A 194 -17.71 15.87 9.09
C LEU A 194 -17.37 17.12 9.92
N GLU A 195 -16.34 17.04 10.74
CA GLU A 195 -15.83 18.17 11.52
C GLU A 195 -15.27 19.26 10.60
N LEU A 196 -14.40 18.90 9.67
CA LEU A 196 -13.86 19.81 8.66
C LEU A 196 -14.97 20.44 7.79
N ALA A 197 -16.01 19.68 7.45
CA ALA A 197 -17.15 20.21 6.70
C ALA A 197 -17.96 21.25 7.52
N ARG A 198 -18.09 21.07 8.82
CA ARG A 198 -18.73 22.06 9.72
C ARG A 198 -17.87 23.31 9.85
N GLU A 199 -16.56 23.15 10.11
CA GLU A 199 -15.63 24.29 10.17
C GLU A 199 -15.65 25.11 8.87
N LEU A 200 -15.69 24.42 7.71
CA LEU A 200 -15.85 25.07 6.41
C LEU A 200 -17.16 25.86 6.31
N HIS A 201 -18.27 25.25 6.75
CA HIS A 201 -19.57 25.90 6.71
C HIS A 201 -19.59 27.15 7.57
N ASP A 202 -19.07 27.06 8.78
CA ASP A 202 -19.04 28.16 9.75
C ASP A 202 -18.12 29.29 9.27
N PHE A 203 -16.95 28.94 8.71
CA PHE A 203 -16.03 29.89 8.09
C PHE A 203 -16.69 30.64 6.93
N VAL A 204 -17.36 29.94 6.02
CA VAL A 204 -18.07 30.56 4.88
C VAL A 204 -19.22 31.44 5.35
N ALA A 205 -20.05 30.95 6.27
CA ALA A 205 -21.19 31.68 6.79
C ALA A 205 -20.76 32.99 7.45
N HIS A 206 -19.68 32.98 8.24
CA HIS A 206 -19.11 34.17 8.87
C HIS A 206 -18.64 35.23 7.86
N HIS A 207 -17.86 34.80 6.87
CA HIS A 207 -17.30 35.72 5.87
C HIS A 207 -18.37 36.28 4.92
N VAL A 208 -19.32 35.44 4.49
CA VAL A 208 -20.44 35.87 3.64
C VAL A 208 -21.30 36.86 4.38
N THR A 209 -21.60 36.64 5.67
CA THR A 209 -22.34 37.56 6.50
C THR A 209 -21.62 38.92 6.60
N GLY A 210 -20.29 38.92 6.81
CA GLY A 210 -19.47 40.14 6.82
C GLY A 210 -19.53 40.92 5.50
N ILE A 211 -19.48 40.23 4.37
CA ILE A 211 -19.59 40.83 3.03
C ILE A 211 -20.98 41.46 2.85
N VAL A 212 -22.06 40.78 3.27
CA VAL A 212 -23.43 41.30 3.16
C VAL A 212 -23.60 42.58 4.00
N VAL A 213 -23.08 42.59 5.23
CA VAL A 213 -23.12 43.78 6.10
C VAL A 213 -22.36 44.96 5.49
N GLN A 214 -21.17 44.73 4.96
CA GLN A 214 -20.37 45.76 4.27
C GLN A 214 -21.08 46.31 3.03
N ALA A 215 -21.70 45.44 2.23
CA ALA A 215 -22.47 45.84 1.05
C ALA A 215 -23.71 46.70 1.43
N GLN A 216 -24.40 46.33 2.54
CA GLN A 216 -25.49 47.12 3.08
C GLN A 216 -25.02 48.50 3.56
N ALA A 217 -23.89 48.56 4.27
CA ALA A 217 -23.27 49.81 4.71
C ALA A 217 -22.91 50.70 3.52
N ALA A 218 -22.24 50.18 2.48
CA ALA A 218 -21.90 50.91 1.28
C ALA A 218 -23.13 51.51 0.58
N ARG A 219 -24.25 50.75 0.56
CA ARG A 219 -25.54 51.26 0.00
C ARG A 219 -26.13 52.39 0.83
N ALA A 220 -26.02 52.29 2.16
CA ALA A 220 -26.60 53.31 3.07
C ALA A 220 -25.84 54.64 2.98
N ILE A 221 -24.52 54.66 2.78
CA ILE A 221 -23.70 55.89 2.76
C ILE A 221 -23.51 56.45 1.35
N ARG A 222 -24.07 55.85 0.32
CA ARG A 222 -23.81 56.20 -1.11
C ARG A 222 -24.03 57.66 -1.42
N GLU A 223 -25.04 58.29 -0.80
CA GLU A 223 -25.40 59.70 -1.06
C GLU A 223 -24.74 60.66 -0.06
N SER A 224 -24.40 60.19 1.15
CA SER A 224 -23.82 61.04 2.20
C SER A 224 -22.29 61.06 2.24
N ALA A 225 -21.61 59.99 1.80
CA ALA A 225 -20.16 59.86 1.80
C ALA A 225 -19.64 58.99 0.63
N PRO A 226 -19.79 59.43 -0.63
CA PRO A 226 -19.49 58.61 -1.80
C PRO A 226 -18.02 58.15 -1.86
N GLU A 227 -17.07 58.92 -1.31
CA GLU A 227 -15.64 58.57 -1.24
C GLU A 227 -15.36 57.34 -0.34
N GLN A 228 -16.24 57.02 0.62
CA GLN A 228 -16.10 55.85 1.49
C GLN A 228 -16.68 54.59 0.85
N VAL A 229 -17.50 54.72 -0.17
CA VAL A 229 -18.10 53.55 -0.87
C VAL A 229 -17.04 52.76 -1.57
N ASP A 230 -16.07 53.37 -2.28
CA ASP A 230 -14.98 52.67 -2.98
C ASP A 230 -14.08 51.90 -1.98
N VAL A 231 -13.83 52.43 -0.82
CA VAL A 231 -13.08 51.80 0.26
C VAL A 231 -13.80 50.51 0.74
N LEU A 232 -15.13 50.59 0.97
CA LEU A 232 -15.93 49.44 1.37
C LEU A 232 -16.03 48.35 0.29
N LEU A 233 -16.16 48.75 -0.98
CA LEU A 233 -16.14 47.82 -2.10
C LEU A 233 -14.80 47.11 -2.20
N GLY A 234 -13.68 47.81 -2.01
CA GLY A 234 -12.34 47.20 -1.97
C GLY A 234 -12.15 46.23 -0.78
N HIS A 235 -12.82 46.43 0.34
CA HIS A 235 -12.85 45.51 1.46
C HIS A 235 -13.64 44.25 1.12
N ILE A 236 -14.82 44.40 0.49
CA ILE A 236 -15.65 43.30 0.03
C ILE A 236 -14.91 42.40 -0.96
N GLU A 237 -14.24 43.02 -1.94
CA GLU A 237 -13.46 42.26 -2.96
C GLU A 237 -12.32 41.46 -2.33
N ARG A 238 -11.57 42.06 -1.41
CA ARG A 238 -10.48 41.35 -0.69
C ARG A 238 -11.01 40.23 0.16
N ALA A 239 -12.05 40.47 0.97
CA ALA A 239 -12.66 39.46 1.82
C ALA A 239 -13.23 38.27 1.01
N GLY A 240 -13.86 38.55 -0.14
CA GLY A 240 -14.34 37.54 -1.08
C GLY A 240 -13.21 36.71 -1.69
N SER A 241 -12.13 37.35 -2.11
CA SER A 241 -10.96 36.67 -2.69
C SER A 241 -10.23 35.79 -1.67
N GLU A 242 -10.04 36.26 -0.45
CA GLU A 242 -9.43 35.52 0.66
C GLU A 242 -10.28 34.30 1.05
N THR A 243 -11.60 34.46 1.11
CA THR A 243 -12.55 33.38 1.41
C THR A 243 -12.47 32.29 0.34
N LEU A 244 -12.50 32.66 -0.95
CA LEU A 244 -12.40 31.73 -2.05
C LEU A 244 -11.05 30.99 -2.07
N GLN A 245 -9.95 31.66 -1.76
CA GLN A 245 -8.64 31.04 -1.69
C GLN A 245 -8.55 30.03 -0.54
N SER A 246 -9.07 30.37 0.62
CA SER A 246 -9.11 29.49 1.80
C SER A 246 -10.00 28.27 1.55
N MET A 247 -11.17 28.42 0.94
CA MET A 247 -12.04 27.32 0.52
C MET A 247 -11.31 26.37 -0.47
N ARG A 248 -10.64 26.91 -1.48
CA ARG A 248 -9.89 26.09 -2.44
C ARG A 248 -8.79 25.28 -1.76
N LYS A 249 -8.10 25.83 -0.77
CA LYS A 249 -7.06 25.15 0.00
C LYS A 249 -7.66 23.99 0.82
N LEU A 250 -8.76 24.21 1.52
CA LEU A 250 -9.44 23.20 2.33
C LEU A 250 -10.06 22.08 1.47
N VAL A 251 -10.71 22.41 0.35
CA VAL A 251 -11.23 21.42 -0.60
C VAL A 251 -10.09 20.58 -1.22
N ARG A 252 -8.90 21.15 -1.40
CA ARG A 252 -7.73 20.41 -1.87
C ARG A 252 -7.28 19.39 -0.83
N VAL A 253 -7.19 19.75 0.45
CA VAL A 253 -6.83 18.83 1.56
C VAL A 253 -7.82 17.66 1.61
N LEU A 254 -9.13 17.94 1.55
CA LEU A 254 -10.18 16.90 1.54
C LEU A 254 -10.09 15.96 0.33
N ARG A 255 -9.70 16.49 -0.85
CA ARG A 255 -9.53 15.68 -2.07
C ARG A 255 -8.23 14.87 -2.08
N GLU A 256 -7.16 15.37 -1.48
CA GLU A 256 -5.89 14.65 -1.40
C GLU A 256 -6.00 13.39 -0.52
N ASP A 257 -6.86 13.42 0.49
CA ASP A 257 -7.19 12.24 1.30
C ASP A 257 -8.07 11.20 0.56
N ASP A 258 -8.95 11.62 -0.34
CA ASP A 258 -9.77 10.70 -1.16
C ASP A 258 -8.98 10.04 -2.31
N GLY A 259 -7.90 10.64 -2.76
CA GLY A 259 -7.05 10.13 -3.84
C GLY A 259 -6.24 8.87 -3.49
N ARG A 260 -6.30 8.38 -2.25
CA ARG A 260 -5.53 7.20 -1.79
C ARG A 260 -6.18 5.85 -2.05
N ALA A 261 -7.38 5.80 -2.59
CA ALA A 261 -7.97 4.55 -3.09
C ALA A 261 -7.63 4.34 -4.57
N VAL A 262 -6.35 4.47 -4.93
CA VAL A 262 -5.90 4.14 -6.29
C VAL A 262 -5.89 2.62 -6.41
N ARG A 263 -6.78 2.09 -7.27
CA ARG A 263 -6.62 0.74 -7.81
C ARG A 263 -5.20 0.64 -8.38
N PRO A 264 -4.51 -0.50 -8.28
CA PRO A 264 -3.26 -0.71 -8.98
C PRO A 264 -3.54 -0.62 -10.49
N GLY A 265 -3.45 0.58 -11.03
CA GLY A 265 -3.49 0.88 -12.46
C GLY A 265 -2.06 0.95 -12.98
N ASP A 266 -1.89 0.80 -14.27
CA ASP A 266 -0.60 1.03 -14.91
C ASP A 266 -0.24 2.52 -14.77
N LEU A 267 0.75 2.84 -13.92
CA LEU A 267 1.25 4.21 -13.71
C LEU A 267 1.46 4.94 -15.06
N PHE A 268 2.02 4.25 -16.05
CA PHE A 268 2.37 4.86 -17.32
C PHE A 268 1.14 5.16 -18.18
N ALA A 269 0.08 4.36 -18.06
CA ALA A 269 -1.20 4.65 -18.70
C ALA A 269 -1.85 5.90 -18.09
N GLU A 270 -1.85 6.03 -16.76
CA GLU A 270 -2.36 7.22 -16.07
C GLU A 270 -1.57 8.49 -16.40
N LEU A 271 -0.23 8.40 -16.50
CA LEU A 271 0.60 9.51 -16.97
C LEU A 271 0.27 9.89 -18.40
N GLY A 272 -0.03 8.89 -19.26
CA GLY A 272 -0.47 9.11 -20.63
C GLY A 272 -1.76 9.90 -20.69
N GLU A 273 -2.75 9.55 -19.87
CA GLU A 273 -4.03 10.27 -19.78
C GLU A 273 -3.86 11.71 -19.29
N LEU A 274 -2.99 11.94 -18.28
CA LEU A 274 -2.68 13.28 -17.77
C LEU A 274 -2.06 14.17 -18.84
N VAL A 275 -1.09 13.64 -19.59
CA VAL A 275 -0.38 14.38 -20.65
C VAL A 275 -1.31 14.62 -21.83
N ALA A 276 -2.14 13.65 -22.23
CA ALA A 276 -3.12 13.81 -23.30
C ALA A 276 -4.18 14.87 -22.97
N ALA A 277 -4.72 14.83 -21.75
CA ALA A 277 -5.69 15.83 -21.29
C ALA A 277 -5.12 17.24 -21.21
N PHE A 278 -3.81 17.39 -20.94
CA PHE A 278 -3.10 18.66 -21.01
C PHE A 278 -2.91 19.11 -22.46
N ALA A 279 -2.51 18.18 -23.34
CA ALA A 279 -2.26 18.48 -24.75
C ALA A 279 -3.52 18.98 -25.49
N GLU A 280 -4.70 18.49 -25.14
CA GLU A 280 -5.97 18.90 -25.70
C GLU A 280 -6.40 20.33 -25.33
N ARG A 281 -5.93 20.84 -24.18
CA ARG A 281 -6.45 22.09 -23.58
C ARG A 281 -5.46 23.25 -23.59
N ASP A 282 -4.17 22.95 -23.46
CA ASP A 282 -3.17 23.96 -23.14
C ASP A 282 -2.09 24.10 -24.21
N ALA A 283 -1.23 23.11 -24.40
CA ALA A 283 -0.12 23.14 -25.36
C ALA A 283 0.24 21.71 -25.81
N PRO A 284 0.81 21.52 -27.02
CA PRO A 284 1.27 20.23 -27.47
C PRO A 284 2.19 19.57 -26.43
N ALA A 285 1.78 18.40 -25.94
CA ALA A 285 2.52 17.68 -24.91
C ALA A 285 2.77 16.22 -25.31
N THR A 286 3.92 15.68 -24.97
CA THR A 286 4.32 14.31 -25.27
C THR A 286 4.82 13.57 -24.03
N LEU A 287 4.47 12.29 -23.91
CA LEU A 287 5.00 11.38 -22.90
C LEU A 287 5.98 10.41 -23.55
N GLN A 288 7.19 10.35 -23.03
CA GLN A 288 8.23 9.41 -23.42
C GLN A 288 8.58 8.52 -22.23
N VAL A 289 8.26 7.23 -22.32
CA VAL A 289 8.63 6.23 -21.31
C VAL A 289 9.67 5.30 -21.90
N ALA A 290 10.85 5.25 -21.31
CA ALA A 290 11.93 4.35 -21.74
C ALA A 290 11.50 2.88 -21.62
N ALA A 291 11.93 2.04 -22.54
CA ALA A 291 11.50 0.65 -22.62
C ALA A 291 11.85 -0.13 -21.33
N GLU A 292 13.01 0.18 -20.74
CA GLU A 292 13.53 -0.45 -19.54
C GLU A 292 12.65 -0.18 -18.30
N VAL A 293 11.96 0.97 -18.29
CA VAL A 293 11.09 1.40 -17.19
C VAL A 293 9.71 0.78 -17.28
N ARG A 294 9.24 0.42 -18.47
CA ARG A 294 7.89 -0.16 -18.66
C ARG A 294 7.66 -1.45 -17.89
N GLN A 295 8.72 -2.20 -17.59
CA GLN A 295 8.65 -3.42 -16.77
C GLN A 295 8.93 -3.18 -15.28
N ALA A 296 9.37 -1.98 -14.91
CA ALA A 296 9.61 -1.62 -13.53
C ALA A 296 8.27 -1.47 -12.80
N ARG A 297 8.21 -1.99 -11.57
CA ARG A 297 7.09 -1.77 -10.66
C ARG A 297 7.58 -0.97 -9.47
N PRO A 298 7.49 0.35 -9.52
CA PRO A 298 7.83 1.20 -8.38
C PRO A 298 6.94 0.86 -7.18
N ASP A 299 7.41 1.16 -5.98
CA ASP A 299 6.56 1.06 -4.79
C ASP A 299 5.36 2.03 -4.92
N PRO A 300 4.18 1.71 -4.37
CA PRO A 300 2.97 2.54 -4.50
C PRO A 300 3.14 4.00 -4.06
N GLU A 301 4.02 4.24 -3.10
CA GLU A 301 4.36 5.58 -2.61
C GLU A 301 5.18 6.36 -3.66
N VAL A 302 6.09 5.68 -4.35
CA VAL A 302 6.85 6.23 -5.47
C VAL A 302 5.92 6.52 -6.65
N GLU A 303 5.00 5.61 -7.01
CA GLU A 303 4.00 5.83 -8.06
C GLU A 303 3.17 7.08 -7.80
N THR A 304 2.74 7.27 -6.56
CA THR A 304 1.98 8.44 -6.13
C THR A 304 2.81 9.72 -6.26
N SER A 305 4.08 9.68 -5.86
CA SER A 305 5.00 10.82 -5.95
C SER A 305 5.29 11.20 -7.40
N VAL A 306 5.54 10.22 -8.27
CA VAL A 306 5.72 10.42 -9.72
C VAL A 306 4.50 11.11 -10.34
N ARG A 307 3.29 10.62 -10.04
CA ARG A 307 2.04 11.21 -10.53
C ARG A 307 1.89 12.67 -10.10
N ASN A 308 2.20 12.96 -8.84
CA ASN A 308 2.13 14.32 -8.30
C ASN A 308 3.15 15.27 -8.96
N VAL A 309 4.37 14.81 -9.21
CA VAL A 309 5.41 15.59 -9.91
C VAL A 309 4.95 15.96 -11.32
N VAL A 310 4.42 15.00 -12.09
CA VAL A 310 3.93 15.27 -13.45
C VAL A 310 2.74 16.23 -13.42
N ARG A 311 1.76 16.01 -12.55
CA ARG A 311 0.58 16.86 -12.42
C ARG A 311 0.93 18.30 -12.06
N GLU A 312 1.80 18.50 -11.07
CA GLU A 312 2.22 19.85 -10.66
C GLU A 312 3.12 20.49 -11.71
N GLY A 313 4.02 19.71 -12.36
CA GLY A 313 4.83 20.19 -13.48
C GLY A 313 3.97 20.74 -14.62
N LEU A 314 2.96 19.99 -15.07
CA LEU A 314 2.01 20.43 -16.10
C LEU A 314 1.17 21.63 -15.64
N THR A 315 0.77 21.69 -14.36
CA THR A 315 0.05 22.82 -13.79
C THR A 315 0.91 24.07 -13.77
N ASN A 316 2.20 23.94 -13.46
CA ASN A 316 3.16 25.05 -13.48
C ASN A 316 3.40 25.57 -14.90
N VAL A 317 3.51 24.69 -15.88
CA VAL A 317 3.60 25.09 -17.29
C VAL A 317 2.37 25.90 -17.69
N ARG A 318 1.17 25.43 -17.38
CA ARG A 318 -0.08 26.16 -17.68
C ARG A 318 -0.13 27.54 -17.03
N ARG A 319 0.36 27.65 -15.79
CA ARG A 319 0.31 28.92 -15.01
C ARG A 319 1.39 29.91 -15.40
N HIS A 320 2.60 29.41 -15.70
CA HIS A 320 3.79 30.25 -15.83
C HIS A 320 4.41 30.26 -17.22
N ALA A 321 4.03 29.34 -18.10
CA ALA A 321 4.55 29.19 -19.45
C ALA A 321 3.43 28.98 -20.47
N SER A 322 2.28 29.66 -20.27
CA SER A 322 1.18 29.69 -21.25
C SER A 322 1.69 30.24 -22.57
N GLY A 323 1.61 29.47 -23.67
CA GLY A 323 2.21 29.80 -24.95
C GLY A 323 3.55 29.12 -25.24
N SER A 324 3.96 28.17 -24.41
CA SER A 324 5.05 27.23 -24.72
C SER A 324 4.69 26.42 -25.98
N PRO A 325 5.60 26.35 -26.99
CA PRO A 325 5.30 25.62 -28.23
C PRO A 325 5.25 24.09 -28.04
N SER A 326 5.89 23.58 -26.99
CA SER A 326 5.88 22.14 -26.67
C SER A 326 6.21 21.87 -25.23
N VAL A 327 5.61 20.80 -24.71
CA VAL A 327 5.88 20.24 -23.39
C VAL A 327 6.27 18.78 -23.53
N SER A 328 7.31 18.33 -22.86
CA SER A 328 7.71 16.92 -22.84
C SER A 328 7.76 16.39 -21.42
N VAL A 329 7.18 15.22 -21.22
CA VAL A 329 7.30 14.42 -20.00
C VAL A 329 8.12 13.20 -20.34
N ARG A 330 9.25 12.99 -19.66
CA ARG A 330 10.13 11.85 -19.87
C ARG A 330 10.27 11.03 -18.59
N VAL A 331 10.15 9.71 -18.72
CA VAL A 331 10.37 8.77 -17.62
C VAL A 331 11.43 7.77 -18.07
N ALA A 332 12.56 7.75 -17.37
CA ALA A 332 13.73 6.92 -17.71
C ALA A 332 14.43 6.41 -16.44
N LEU A 333 15.37 5.51 -16.58
CA LEU A 333 16.29 5.16 -15.49
C LEU A 333 17.38 6.22 -15.38
N ALA A 334 17.74 6.61 -14.16
CA ALA A 334 18.87 7.48 -13.87
C ALA A 334 20.12 6.61 -13.62
N GLY A 335 21.22 6.87 -14.35
CA GLY A 335 22.53 6.26 -14.14
C GLY A 335 22.82 5.07 -15.06
N GLU A 336 23.89 5.19 -15.84
CA GLU A 336 24.62 4.06 -16.44
C GLU A 336 25.62 3.57 -15.38
N GLY A 337 25.45 2.35 -14.86
CA GLY A 337 26.60 1.63 -14.28
C GLY A 337 26.55 1.15 -12.84
N ASP A 338 25.47 1.29 -12.06
CA ASP A 338 25.47 0.70 -10.71
C ASP A 338 24.30 -0.27 -10.49
N VAL A 339 24.64 -1.51 -10.19
CA VAL A 339 23.72 -2.65 -10.10
C VAL A 339 22.81 -2.56 -8.87
N ASP A 340 23.16 -1.72 -7.88
CA ASP A 340 22.47 -1.61 -6.58
C ASP A 340 21.66 -0.30 -6.39
N GLY A 341 21.70 0.62 -7.38
CA GLY A 341 21.14 1.95 -7.24
C GLY A 341 20.24 2.43 -8.39
N ARG A 342 19.45 1.53 -9.03
CA ARG A 342 18.52 1.98 -10.08
C ARG A 342 17.54 3.02 -9.55
N ARG A 343 17.60 4.22 -10.11
CA ARG A 343 16.66 5.30 -9.80
C ARG A 343 15.74 5.56 -10.98
N LEU A 344 14.48 5.83 -10.71
CA LEU A 344 13.51 6.28 -11.69
C LEU A 344 13.63 7.81 -11.81
N ARG A 345 13.99 8.33 -12.98
CA ARG A 345 14.01 9.77 -13.27
C ARG A 345 12.75 10.16 -14.02
N VAL A 346 12.09 11.19 -13.52
CA VAL A 346 10.93 11.84 -14.13
C VAL A 346 11.28 13.26 -14.44
N GLU A 347 11.12 13.67 -15.69
CA GLU A 347 11.43 15.01 -16.16
C GLU A 347 10.22 15.62 -16.85
N VAL A 348 9.84 16.83 -16.44
CA VAL A 348 8.85 17.67 -17.13
C VAL A 348 9.58 18.89 -17.65
N HIS A 349 9.58 19.08 -18.96
CA HIS A 349 10.26 20.19 -19.62
C HIS A 349 9.30 20.92 -20.56
N ASN A 350 9.31 22.24 -20.52
CA ASN A 350 8.64 23.08 -21.50
C ASN A 350 9.64 23.92 -22.27
N ALA A 351 9.44 24.04 -23.58
CA ALA A 351 10.22 24.93 -24.42
C ALA A 351 9.89 26.40 -24.12
N PRO A 352 10.83 27.34 -24.36
CA PRO A 352 10.58 28.76 -24.17
C PRO A 352 9.47 29.25 -25.10
N PRO A 353 8.64 30.23 -24.68
CA PRO A 353 7.56 30.74 -25.52
C PRO A 353 8.12 31.42 -26.78
N SER A 354 7.53 31.15 -27.93
CA SER A 354 7.99 31.62 -29.27
C SER A 354 7.90 33.14 -29.49
N ARG A 355 7.19 33.83 -28.61
CA ARG A 355 7.15 35.32 -28.58
C ARG A 355 7.70 35.79 -27.23
N ARG A 356 8.61 36.75 -27.26
CA ARG A 356 8.89 37.60 -26.10
C ARG A 356 7.54 38.13 -25.61
N ALA A 357 6.99 37.53 -24.57
CA ALA A 357 5.87 38.12 -23.85
C ALA A 357 6.30 39.53 -23.48
N ALA A 358 5.45 40.52 -23.78
CA ALA A 358 5.73 41.94 -23.48
C ALA A 358 6.17 42.07 -22.01
N PRO A 359 7.14 42.96 -21.69
CA PRO A 359 7.73 43.08 -20.36
C PRO A 359 6.75 43.55 -19.26
N ASN A 360 5.46 43.65 -19.54
CA ASN A 360 4.41 44.15 -18.64
C ASN A 360 3.44 43.09 -18.10
N ALA A 361 3.73 41.80 -18.25
CA ALA A 361 3.08 40.84 -17.38
C ALA A 361 3.77 40.96 -16.02
N GLU A 362 3.26 41.82 -15.13
CA GLU A 362 3.57 41.78 -13.71
C GLU A 362 3.49 40.32 -13.26
N PRO A 363 4.51 39.82 -12.54
CA PRO A 363 4.36 38.54 -11.89
C PRO A 363 3.15 38.69 -10.96
N LEU A 364 2.02 38.07 -11.31
CA LEU A 364 0.86 37.96 -10.43
C LEU A 364 1.40 37.43 -9.10
N GLY A 365 1.66 38.41 -8.20
CA GLY A 365 2.22 38.21 -6.87
C GLY A 365 1.31 37.33 -6.05
N GLY A 366 1.54 36.04 -6.11
CA GLY A 366 0.93 35.04 -5.29
C GLY A 366 1.95 33.95 -5.03
N ARG A 367 2.57 33.95 -3.85
CA ARG A 367 3.27 32.86 -3.14
C ARG A 367 3.37 31.52 -3.89
N GLY A 368 4.04 31.52 -5.07
CA GLY A 368 4.20 30.34 -5.94
C GLY A 368 5.27 29.35 -5.47
N GLY A 369 5.99 29.62 -4.38
CA GLY A 369 7.05 28.73 -3.87
C GLY A 369 6.55 27.50 -3.11
N LEU A 370 5.33 27.52 -2.59
CA LEU A 370 4.83 26.46 -1.71
C LEU A 370 4.52 25.12 -2.44
N GLY A 371 4.20 25.15 -3.73
CA GLY A 371 3.91 23.94 -4.51
C GLY A 371 5.15 23.08 -4.74
N LEU A 372 6.27 23.69 -5.10
CA LEU A 372 7.54 22.98 -5.33
C LEU A 372 8.19 22.53 -4.01
N VAL A 373 8.07 23.32 -2.92
CA VAL A 373 8.58 22.95 -1.60
C VAL A 373 7.83 21.71 -1.09
N GLY A 374 6.51 21.70 -1.12
CA GLY A 374 5.74 20.52 -0.69
C GLY A 374 5.90 19.30 -1.61
N LEU A 375 6.32 19.48 -2.89
CA LEU A 375 6.71 18.36 -3.75
C LEU A 375 8.09 17.82 -3.37
N ALA A 376 9.05 18.69 -3.04
CA ALA A 376 10.39 18.29 -2.61
C ALA A 376 10.32 17.48 -1.32
N GLU A 377 9.60 17.97 -0.31
CA GLU A 377 9.37 17.25 0.96
C GLU A 377 8.75 15.86 0.74
N ARG A 378 7.76 15.74 -0.15
CA ARG A 378 7.13 14.46 -0.48
C ARG A 378 8.06 13.53 -1.26
N ALA A 379 8.92 14.06 -2.13
CA ALA A 379 9.92 13.27 -2.83
C ALA A 379 10.98 12.73 -1.85
N GLU A 380 11.44 13.56 -0.92
CA GLU A 380 12.39 13.19 0.13
C GLU A 380 11.82 12.12 1.07
N ALA A 381 10.55 12.20 1.42
CA ALA A 381 9.87 11.21 2.28
C ALA A 381 9.90 9.78 1.71
N VAL A 382 10.00 9.63 0.38
CA VAL A 382 10.15 8.32 -0.28
C VAL A 382 11.59 8.04 -0.74
N GLY A 383 12.58 8.79 -0.22
CA GLY A 383 14.00 8.65 -0.57
C GLY A 383 14.35 9.19 -1.95
N GLY A 384 13.50 10.03 -2.53
CA GLY A 384 13.73 10.71 -3.80
C GLY A 384 14.37 12.08 -3.65
N THR A 385 14.61 12.73 -4.79
CA THR A 385 15.09 14.12 -4.89
C THR A 385 14.27 14.87 -5.94
N LEU A 386 14.14 16.19 -5.78
CA LEU A 386 13.44 17.05 -6.74
C LEU A 386 14.27 18.30 -7.02
N HIS A 387 14.44 18.63 -8.30
CA HIS A 387 15.14 19.82 -8.75
C HIS A 387 14.33 20.55 -9.81
N ALA A 388 14.22 21.86 -9.68
CA ALA A 388 13.58 22.74 -10.66
C ALA A 388 14.60 23.79 -11.12
N SER A 389 14.84 23.90 -12.43
CA SER A 389 15.84 24.81 -13.00
C SER A 389 15.42 25.34 -14.36
N ARG A 390 16.06 26.42 -14.81
CA ARG A 390 16.01 26.80 -16.20
C ARG A 390 16.76 25.79 -17.06
N ALA A 391 16.16 25.40 -18.18
CA ALA A 391 16.78 24.55 -19.17
C ALA A 391 17.73 25.37 -20.08
N GLU A 392 18.68 24.69 -20.72
CA GLU A 392 19.69 25.34 -21.62
C GLU A 392 19.06 26.06 -22.82
N ASP A 393 17.90 25.56 -23.27
CA ASP A 393 17.11 26.17 -24.34
C ASP A 393 16.33 27.43 -23.91
N GLY A 394 16.45 27.84 -22.63
CA GLY A 394 15.72 28.95 -22.04
C GLY A 394 14.33 28.61 -21.52
N GLY A 395 13.91 27.36 -21.65
CA GLY A 395 12.70 26.82 -21.05
C GLY A 395 12.84 26.56 -19.55
N TRP A 396 11.94 25.76 -19.01
CA TRP A 396 11.98 25.34 -17.61
C TRP A 396 11.92 23.81 -17.50
N ARG A 397 12.67 23.27 -16.55
CA ARG A 397 12.79 21.83 -16.31
C ARG A 397 12.56 21.50 -14.85
N LEU A 398 11.66 20.54 -14.61
CA LEU A 398 11.45 19.91 -13.33
C LEU A 398 11.93 18.45 -13.43
N THR A 399 12.89 18.08 -12.59
CA THR A 399 13.46 16.73 -12.56
C THR A 399 13.27 16.14 -11.17
N ALA A 400 12.74 14.94 -11.08
CA ALA A 400 12.66 14.15 -9.85
C ALA A 400 13.29 12.77 -10.04
N GLU A 401 13.96 12.28 -9.01
CA GLU A 401 14.56 10.95 -9.00
C GLU A 401 14.09 10.18 -7.78
N PHE A 402 13.65 8.92 -7.99
CA PHE A 402 13.12 8.05 -6.96
C PHE A 402 13.87 6.72 -6.94
N PRO A 403 14.08 6.09 -5.76
CA PRO A 403 14.68 4.76 -5.70
C PRO A 403 13.75 3.72 -6.32
N LEU A 404 14.27 2.89 -7.21
CA LEU A 404 13.63 1.66 -7.68
C LEU A 404 14.21 0.50 -6.86
N ARG A 405 13.43 -0.04 -5.92
CA ARG A 405 13.79 -1.32 -5.28
C ARG A 405 13.64 -2.40 -6.33
N GLY A 406 14.77 -3.02 -6.73
CA GLY A 406 14.77 -4.08 -7.72
C GLY A 406 13.84 -5.22 -7.29
N ALA A 407 12.94 -5.63 -8.16
CA ALA A 407 12.42 -6.99 -8.11
C ALA A 407 13.64 -7.89 -8.21
N VAL A 408 13.89 -8.71 -7.20
CA VAL A 408 14.92 -9.75 -7.22
C VAL A 408 14.67 -10.56 -8.47
N ALA A 409 15.48 -10.32 -9.48
CA ALA A 409 15.52 -11.15 -10.68
C ALA A 409 15.86 -12.55 -10.20
N GLY A 410 14.93 -13.48 -10.37
CA GLY A 410 15.20 -14.90 -10.19
C GLY A 410 16.44 -15.26 -11.02
N SER A 411 17.46 -15.73 -10.35
CA SER A 411 18.66 -16.33 -10.98
C SER A 411 18.20 -17.46 -11.91
N PRO A 412 18.64 -17.50 -13.17
CA PRO A 412 18.46 -18.68 -14.00
C PRO A 412 19.60 -19.65 -13.69
N ALA A 413 19.31 -20.83 -13.23
CA ALA A 413 20.00 -22.07 -13.50
C ALA A 413 19.23 -23.27 -12.94
#